data_840535ee4480805e8b7eca3f971fd124
#
_entry.id   840535ee4480805e8b7eca3f971fd124
#
_cell.length_a   1.000
_cell.length_b   1.000
_cell.length_c   1.000
_cell.angle_alpha   90.00
_cell.angle_beta   90.00
_cell.angle_gamma   90.00
#
_symmetry.space_group_name_H-M   'P 1'
#
loop_
_entity.id
_entity.type
_entity.pdbx_description
1 polymer ?
#
loop_
_entity_poly.entity_id
_entity_poly.type
_entity_poly.pdbx_seq_one_letter_code
_entity_poly.pdbx_strand_id
1 'polypeptide(L)'
;SIDHNQSQSETDEKSIEVKLSATPAILGKTLKEDTSLISDASKFSQILKKEFEIVNFAEKIKKLLQKIEIRKIFICLDDCSELDQEALDMFVRTIVAPLHNDSDGFFRFKIAFYPERNTLPDIDRSKIDTYMLDYYHLYKSSGADKVEEQAISYVKRLIRQRIKHYFNESNVSDIESTLFDTKPMSIDDYYKLIFYIASSIPRNIGKVLFYAERKSISQGKPITKTVLQESSEEQYENDISPILTKDEFFQYKSYGENFKRSQLLSLMNKIIEKAKENKQKIGTSNSNIFKDYTTSNAPSHYLFIKRENELFLSTLEINFFITRISEQKDKGDYKNNKFISNDIIVYTINYGLCQKENIIYDKPNNRKYRIERLFDYNKLIEEWVNNSA
;
A
#
# COMPACT_ATOMS: atom_id res chain seq x y z
N SER A 1 20.14 35.36 51.95
CA SER A 1 20.89 34.32 51.28
C SER A 1 20.03 33.07 51.02
N ILE A 2 19.02 33.18 50.21
CA ILE A 2 18.28 32.05 49.58
C ILE A 2 17.54 32.66 48.37
N ASP A 3 18.25 32.97 47.27
CA ASP A 3 17.60 33.40 46.05
C ASP A 3 18.46 33.25 44.78
N HIS A 4 19.33 32.26 44.74
CA HIS A 4 20.17 32.08 43.54
C HIS A 4 20.13 30.66 42.89
N ASN A 5 19.21 29.78 43.35
CA ASN A 5 19.16 28.40 42.79
C ASN A 5 17.89 28.04 42.03
N GLN A 6 16.95 29.00 41.82
CA GLN A 6 15.74 28.70 41.04
C GLN A 6 15.78 29.12 39.56
N SER A 7 16.75 29.94 39.14
CA SER A 7 16.80 30.41 37.74
C SER A 7 17.56 29.51 36.77
N GLN A 8 18.32 28.55 37.28
CA GLN A 8 19.04 27.62 36.38
C GLN A 8 18.26 26.35 36.00
N SER A 9 17.27 25.94 36.79
CA SER A 9 16.47 24.74 36.46
C SER A 9 15.39 25.00 35.41
N GLU A 10 14.83 26.20 35.34
CA GLU A 10 13.81 26.55 34.34
C GLU A 10 14.37 26.73 32.92
N THR A 11 15.65 27.12 32.80
CA THR A 11 16.28 27.31 31.49
C THR A 11 16.65 25.96 30.83
N ASP A 12 16.98 24.95 31.65
CA ASP A 12 17.34 23.61 31.12
C ASP A 12 16.11 22.79 30.74
N GLU A 13 14.98 22.92 31.45
CA GLU A 13 13.73 22.26 31.04
C GLU A 13 13.15 22.84 29.74
N LYS A 14 13.19 24.16 29.54
CA LYS A 14 12.73 24.79 28.29
C LYS A 14 13.62 24.43 27.07
N SER A 15 14.90 24.21 27.28
CA SER A 15 15.80 23.78 26.18
C SER A 15 15.60 22.32 25.77
N ILE A 16 15.11 21.49 26.66
CA ILE A 16 14.81 20.08 26.40
C ILE A 16 13.45 19.93 25.66
N GLU A 17 12.43 20.72 26.03
CA GLU A 17 11.14 20.71 25.34
C GLU A 17 11.22 21.19 23.89
N VAL A 18 12.05 22.19 23.60
CA VAL A 18 12.22 22.71 22.21
C VAL A 18 12.95 21.69 21.31
N LYS A 19 13.77 20.79 21.86
CA LYS A 19 14.46 19.75 21.08
C LYS A 19 13.62 18.51 20.81
N LEU A 20 12.58 18.25 21.60
CA LEU A 20 11.68 17.10 21.44
C LEU A 20 10.47 17.37 20.53
N SER A 21 10.19 18.65 20.21
CA SER A 21 9.08 19.03 19.33
C SER A 21 9.44 19.13 17.85
N ALA A 22 10.68 18.82 17.44
CA ALA A 22 11.06 18.75 16.05
C ALA A 22 10.47 17.47 15.44
N THR A 23 9.34 17.63 14.76
CA THR A 23 8.67 16.54 14.04
C THR A 23 9.60 15.95 12.98
N PRO A 24 9.60 14.64 12.78
CA PRO A 24 10.42 13.93 11.75
C PRO A 24 10.29 14.51 10.33
N ALA A 25 9.15 15.14 10.02
CA ALA A 25 8.89 15.82 8.76
C ALA A 25 9.83 17.02 8.47
N ILE A 26 10.35 17.68 9.51
CA ILE A 26 11.29 18.78 9.33
C ILE A 26 12.70 18.27 9.05
N LEU A 27 13.09 17.14 9.66
CA LEU A 27 14.37 16.48 9.39
C LEU A 27 14.46 15.97 7.95
N GLY A 28 13.40 15.39 7.41
CA GLY A 28 13.38 14.83 6.05
C GLY A 28 13.44 15.87 4.92
N LYS A 29 12.99 17.12 5.16
CA LYS A 29 13.06 18.21 4.17
C LYS A 29 14.43 18.91 4.12
N THR A 30 15.10 18.98 5.26
CA THR A 30 16.40 19.68 5.37
C THR A 30 17.56 18.81 4.89
N LEU A 31 17.41 17.48 4.89
CA LEU A 31 18.46 16.52 4.51
C LEU A 31 18.68 16.37 2.99
N LYS A 32 17.87 17.03 2.14
CA LYS A 32 18.00 16.90 0.67
C LYS A 32 18.96 17.89 0.01
N GLU A 33 19.47 18.87 0.72
CA GLU A 33 20.22 19.97 0.07
C GLU A 33 21.71 20.08 0.39
N ASP A 34 22.29 19.30 1.36
CA ASP A 34 23.70 19.48 1.68
C ASP A 34 24.39 18.17 2.16
N THR A 35 25.46 17.77 1.47
CA THR A 35 26.37 16.69 1.87
C THR A 35 27.01 16.92 3.25
N SER A 36 27.00 18.15 3.76
CA SER A 36 27.46 18.51 5.12
C SER A 36 26.50 17.96 6.20
N LEU A 37 25.20 17.83 5.91
CA LEU A 37 24.21 17.32 6.85
C LEU A 37 24.32 15.81 7.10
N ILE A 38 24.85 15.04 6.16
CA ILE A 38 25.10 13.61 6.33
C ILE A 38 26.20 13.39 7.37
N SER A 39 27.23 14.26 7.39
CA SER A 39 28.28 14.21 8.41
C SER A 39 27.76 14.57 9.80
N ASP A 40 26.77 15.47 9.88
CA ASP A 40 26.19 15.89 11.15
C ASP A 40 25.16 14.88 11.67
N ALA A 41 24.41 14.22 10.80
CA ALA A 41 23.55 13.10 11.18
C ALA A 41 24.34 11.90 11.71
N SER A 42 25.50 11.60 11.13
CA SER A 42 26.39 10.55 11.62
C SER A 42 27.04 10.90 12.97
N LYS A 43 27.41 12.18 13.18
CA LYS A 43 27.88 12.70 14.46
C LYS A 43 26.80 12.69 15.52
N PHE A 44 25.57 13.10 15.16
CA PHE A 44 24.41 13.04 16.05
C PHE A 44 24.07 11.61 16.47
N SER A 45 24.14 10.66 15.54
CA SER A 45 24.01 9.22 15.83
C SER A 45 25.12 8.70 16.76
N GLN A 46 26.34 9.17 16.60
CA GLN A 46 27.46 8.82 17.50
C GLN A 46 27.32 9.46 18.89
N ILE A 47 26.79 10.69 18.97
CA ILE A 47 26.50 11.36 20.23
C ILE A 47 25.35 10.64 20.95
N LEU A 48 24.27 10.29 20.26
CA LEU A 48 23.18 9.49 20.83
C LEU A 48 23.68 8.11 21.32
N LYS A 49 24.59 7.45 20.61
CA LYS A 49 25.22 6.22 21.07
C LYS A 49 26.10 6.41 22.30
N LYS A 50 26.69 7.58 22.48
CA LYS A 50 27.61 7.88 23.60
C LYS A 50 26.86 8.40 24.83
N GLU A 51 25.82 9.21 24.65
CA GLU A 51 25.07 9.81 25.77
C GLU A 51 23.87 8.96 26.19
N PHE A 52 23.24 8.25 25.25
CA PHE A 52 22.20 7.26 25.54
C PHE A 52 22.77 5.87 25.33
N GLU A 53 23.29 5.27 26.38
CA GLU A 53 23.54 3.82 26.42
C GLU A 53 22.18 3.11 26.44
N ILE A 54 21.57 3.00 25.25
CA ILE A 54 20.21 2.48 25.07
C ILE A 54 20.05 1.08 25.69
N VAL A 55 21.11 0.28 25.68
CA VAL A 55 21.15 -1.06 26.29
C VAL A 55 21.03 -0.95 27.81
N ASN A 56 21.81 -0.06 28.45
CA ASN A 56 21.74 0.14 29.90
C ASN A 56 20.40 0.74 30.33
N PHE A 57 19.82 1.64 29.52
CA PHE A 57 18.50 2.18 29.73
C PHE A 57 17.43 1.07 29.64
N ALA A 58 17.48 0.24 28.61
CA ALA A 58 16.59 -0.89 28.40
C ALA A 58 16.67 -1.90 29.56
N GLU A 59 17.88 -2.22 30.05
CA GLU A 59 18.03 -3.10 31.21
C GLU A 59 17.44 -2.53 32.49
N LYS A 60 17.59 -1.23 32.74
CA LYS A 60 17.01 -0.58 33.90
C LYS A 60 15.47 -0.62 33.84
N ILE A 61 14.89 -0.32 32.68
CA ILE A 61 13.46 -0.43 32.45
C ILE A 61 12.98 -1.87 32.63
N LYS A 62 13.67 -2.84 32.03
CA LYS A 62 13.36 -4.28 32.17
C LYS A 62 13.31 -4.68 33.65
N LYS A 63 14.35 -4.34 34.42
CA LYS A 63 14.42 -4.65 35.86
C LYS A 63 13.30 -3.98 36.68
N LEU A 64 12.93 -2.74 36.32
CA LEU A 64 11.85 -2.02 36.99
C LEU A 64 10.49 -2.67 36.71
N LEU A 65 10.20 -2.95 35.44
CA LEU A 65 8.91 -3.50 35.01
C LEU A 65 8.73 -4.96 35.42
N GLN A 66 9.81 -5.73 35.49
CA GLN A 66 9.77 -7.10 36.03
C GLN A 66 9.34 -7.15 37.51
N LYS A 67 9.63 -6.08 38.31
CA LYS A 67 9.17 -6.00 39.71
C LYS A 67 7.65 -5.89 39.83
N ILE A 68 6.98 -5.43 38.79
CA ILE A 68 5.50 -5.35 38.72
C ILE A 68 4.94 -6.41 37.75
N GLU A 69 5.67 -7.49 37.56
CA GLU A 69 5.29 -8.70 36.80
C GLU A 69 5.08 -8.48 35.28
N ILE A 70 5.53 -7.34 34.73
CA ILE A 70 5.52 -7.14 33.26
C ILE A 70 6.68 -7.94 32.66
N ARG A 71 6.33 -8.91 31.81
CA ARG A 71 7.29 -9.84 31.22
C ARG A 71 7.76 -9.43 29.82
N LYS A 72 6.96 -8.65 29.10
CA LYS A 72 7.25 -8.23 27.71
C LYS A 72 6.61 -6.88 27.41
N ILE A 73 7.27 -6.09 26.58
CA ILE A 73 6.75 -4.85 26.00
C ILE A 73 6.65 -5.04 24.48
N PHE A 74 5.49 -4.71 23.90
CA PHE A 74 5.33 -4.60 22.47
C PHE A 74 5.40 -3.12 22.07
N ILE A 75 6.35 -2.79 21.21
CA ILE A 75 6.52 -1.45 20.64
C ILE A 75 5.96 -1.52 19.22
N CYS A 76 4.88 -0.77 18.97
CA CYS A 76 4.29 -0.66 17.65
C CYS A 76 4.85 0.59 16.97
N LEU A 77 5.52 0.42 15.84
CA LEU A 77 6.06 1.49 15.03
C LEU A 77 5.24 1.59 13.75
N ASP A 78 4.63 2.75 13.56
CA ASP A 78 3.87 3.09 12.37
C ASP A 78 4.62 4.14 11.55
N ASP A 79 4.24 4.30 10.29
CA ASP A 79 4.77 5.29 9.35
C ASP A 79 6.30 5.23 9.11
N CYS A 80 6.98 4.14 9.50
CA CYS A 80 8.41 3.96 9.25
C CYS A 80 8.75 4.03 7.75
N SER A 81 7.81 3.70 6.88
CA SER A 81 7.97 3.79 5.43
C SER A 81 7.98 5.22 4.88
N GLU A 82 7.67 6.23 5.68
CA GLU A 82 7.77 7.63 5.29
C GLU A 82 9.21 8.15 5.33
N LEU A 83 10.07 7.49 6.10
CA LEU A 83 11.50 7.81 6.15
C LEU A 83 12.16 7.43 4.81
N ASP A 84 13.20 8.17 4.44
CA ASP A 84 14.13 7.70 3.43
C ASP A 84 14.92 6.49 3.93
N GLN A 85 15.58 5.77 3.03
CA GLN A 85 16.27 4.53 3.37
C GLN A 85 17.37 4.74 4.41
N GLU A 86 18.15 5.81 4.28
CA GLU A 86 19.28 6.11 5.16
C GLU A 86 18.80 6.44 6.59
N ALA A 87 17.75 7.25 6.70
CA ALA A 87 17.14 7.60 7.98
C ALA A 87 16.53 6.37 8.66
N LEU A 88 15.85 5.50 7.90
CA LEU A 88 15.31 4.25 8.41
C LEU A 88 16.41 3.31 8.88
N ASP A 89 17.46 3.12 8.08
CA ASP A 89 18.62 2.29 8.45
C ASP A 89 19.28 2.79 9.74
N MET A 90 19.48 4.10 9.85
CA MET A 90 20.01 4.72 11.04
C MET A 90 19.13 4.47 12.26
N PHE A 91 17.83 4.67 12.14
CA PHE A 91 16.88 4.43 13.23
C PHE A 91 16.89 2.96 13.66
N VAL A 92 16.87 2.03 12.70
CA VAL A 92 16.91 0.60 13.01
C VAL A 92 18.20 0.22 13.70
N ARG A 93 19.37 0.66 13.20
CA ARG A 93 20.69 0.36 13.80
C ARG A 93 20.87 0.96 15.20
N THR A 94 20.31 2.15 15.41
CA THR A 94 20.54 2.90 16.65
C THR A 94 19.55 2.53 17.75
N ILE A 95 18.31 2.25 17.41
CA ILE A 95 17.22 2.06 18.37
C ILE A 95 16.68 0.63 18.34
N VAL A 96 16.23 0.17 17.18
CA VAL A 96 15.46 -1.09 17.08
C VAL A 96 16.35 -2.30 17.31
N ALA A 97 17.50 -2.38 16.62
CA ALA A 97 18.38 -3.54 16.69
C ALA A 97 18.99 -3.74 18.09
N PRO A 98 19.51 -2.71 18.79
CA PRO A 98 19.99 -2.88 20.16
C PRO A 98 18.90 -3.35 21.13
N LEU A 99 17.71 -2.71 21.09
CA LEU A 99 16.60 -3.11 21.96
C LEU A 99 16.08 -4.51 21.64
N HIS A 100 16.06 -4.90 20.37
CA HIS A 100 15.61 -6.24 19.96
C HIS A 100 16.61 -7.33 20.32
N ASN A 101 17.90 -7.11 20.01
CA ASN A 101 18.94 -8.12 20.15
C ASN A 101 19.35 -8.35 21.60
N ASP A 102 19.48 -7.26 22.40
CA ASP A 102 20.12 -7.30 23.71
C ASP A 102 19.13 -7.40 24.89
N SER A 103 17.83 -7.48 24.63
CA SER A 103 16.80 -7.50 25.68
C SER A 103 16.28 -8.89 26.07
N ASP A 104 16.84 -9.99 25.55
CA ASP A 104 16.31 -11.37 25.73
C ASP A 104 14.83 -11.49 25.36
N GLY A 105 14.38 -10.75 24.33
CA GLY A 105 13.00 -10.74 23.88
C GLY A 105 12.01 -10.03 24.80
N PHE A 106 12.50 -9.20 25.73
CA PHE A 106 11.65 -8.33 26.56
C PHE A 106 11.00 -7.22 25.74
N PHE A 107 11.76 -6.56 24.86
CA PHE A 107 11.21 -5.63 23.87
C PHE A 107 10.94 -6.39 22.58
N ARG A 108 9.71 -6.26 22.09
CA ARG A 108 9.27 -6.84 20.83
C ARG A 108 8.66 -5.75 19.95
N PHE A 109 9.08 -5.72 18.69
CA PHE A 109 8.65 -4.70 17.75
C PHE A 109 7.58 -5.26 16.82
N LYS A 110 6.58 -4.41 16.51
CA LYS A 110 5.66 -4.57 15.40
C LYS A 110 5.80 -3.34 14.52
N ILE A 111 6.34 -3.51 13.33
CA ILE A 111 6.70 -2.40 12.46
C ILE A 111 5.86 -2.51 11.19
N ALA A 112 5.15 -1.43 10.84
CA ALA A 112 4.40 -1.32 9.60
C ALA A 112 5.29 -0.73 8.51
N PHE A 113 5.36 -1.42 7.37
CA PHE A 113 6.06 -0.97 6.18
C PHE A 113 5.19 -1.04 4.94
N TYR A 114 5.40 -0.14 4.00
CA TYR A 114 4.97 -0.36 2.62
C TYR A 114 5.86 -1.43 1.94
N PRO A 115 5.33 -2.19 1.00
CA PRO A 115 6.13 -3.12 0.20
C PRO A 115 7.35 -2.41 -0.40
N GLU A 116 8.49 -3.10 -0.47
CA GLU A 116 9.76 -2.58 -1.02
C GLU A 116 10.29 -1.28 -0.37
N ARG A 117 9.73 -0.89 0.79
CA ARG A 117 10.22 0.21 1.63
C ARG A 117 10.58 -0.27 3.03
N ASN A 118 11.08 -1.49 3.12
CA ASN A 118 11.50 -2.10 4.37
C ASN A 118 13.00 -2.37 4.35
N THR A 119 13.67 -1.96 5.41
CA THR A 119 15.05 -2.32 5.67
C THR A 119 15.21 -2.53 7.17
N LEU A 120 15.85 -3.64 7.54
CA LEU A 120 16.07 -4.03 8.93
C LEU A 120 17.52 -4.47 9.09
N PRO A 121 18.49 -3.53 8.96
CA PRO A 121 19.90 -3.85 9.12
C PRO A 121 20.21 -4.32 10.54
N ASP A 122 21.20 -5.19 10.66
CA ASP A 122 21.70 -5.71 11.93
C ASP A 122 20.68 -6.52 12.76
N ILE A 123 19.53 -6.88 12.18
CA ILE A 123 18.56 -7.79 12.78
C ILE A 123 18.60 -9.13 12.04
N ASP A 124 18.72 -10.21 12.80
CA ASP A 124 18.69 -11.57 12.26
C ASP A 124 17.32 -11.88 11.64
N ARG A 125 17.29 -12.11 10.33
CA ARG A 125 16.07 -12.40 9.57
C ARG A 125 15.34 -13.65 10.05
N SER A 126 16.02 -14.59 10.68
CA SER A 126 15.40 -15.79 11.25
C SER A 126 14.50 -15.48 12.45
N LYS A 127 14.66 -14.29 13.06
CA LYS A 127 13.87 -13.81 14.21
C LYS A 127 12.72 -12.86 13.79
N ILE A 128 12.50 -12.68 12.50
CA ILE A 128 11.49 -11.76 11.95
C ILE A 128 10.39 -12.56 11.29
N ASP A 129 9.15 -12.34 11.75
CA ASP A 129 7.96 -12.80 11.07
C ASP A 129 7.41 -11.68 10.19
N THR A 130 7.30 -11.92 8.88
CA THR A 130 6.77 -10.96 7.93
C THR A 130 5.36 -11.35 7.50
N TYR A 131 4.42 -10.40 7.63
CA TYR A 131 3.04 -10.56 7.23
C TYR A 131 2.67 -9.51 6.19
N MET A 132 2.38 -9.95 4.97
CA MET A 132 1.84 -9.08 3.93
C MET A 132 0.36 -8.84 4.20
N LEU A 133 -0.05 -7.56 4.27
CA LEU A 133 -1.41 -7.16 4.64
C LEU A 133 -2.33 -6.86 3.43
N ASP A 134 -1.83 -7.03 2.20
CA ASP A 134 -2.71 -6.98 1.03
C ASP A 134 -3.68 -8.17 1.02
N TYR A 135 -4.84 -8.00 0.38
CA TYR A 135 -5.90 -9.00 0.42
C TYR A 135 -5.49 -10.34 -0.20
N TYR A 136 -4.62 -10.32 -1.21
CA TYR A 136 -4.17 -11.55 -1.84
C TYR A 136 -3.36 -12.40 -0.86
N HIS A 137 -2.35 -11.82 -0.23
CA HIS A 137 -1.50 -12.54 0.72
C HIS A 137 -2.24 -12.94 2.00
N LEU A 138 -3.17 -12.11 2.48
CA LEU A 138 -4.00 -12.44 3.64
C LEU A 138 -4.88 -13.68 3.41
N TYR A 139 -5.40 -13.84 2.21
CA TYR A 139 -6.40 -14.88 1.94
C TYR A 139 -5.93 -16.02 1.01
N LYS A 140 -4.70 -15.97 0.47
CA LYS A 140 -4.19 -17.00 -0.46
C LYS A 140 -4.21 -18.42 0.12
N SER A 141 -4.08 -18.59 1.44
CA SER A 141 -4.18 -19.90 2.11
C SER A 141 -5.58 -20.51 2.05
N SER A 142 -6.62 -19.71 1.85
CA SER A 142 -8.01 -20.19 1.69
C SER A 142 -8.28 -20.82 0.31
N GLY A 143 -7.31 -20.76 -0.59
CA GLY A 143 -7.41 -21.21 -1.98
C GLY A 143 -7.75 -20.09 -2.94
N ALA A 144 -7.17 -20.13 -4.12
CA ALA A 144 -7.22 -19.04 -5.11
C ALA A 144 -8.65 -18.60 -5.50
N ASP A 145 -9.65 -19.50 -5.36
CA ASP A 145 -11.05 -19.21 -5.66
C ASP A 145 -11.73 -18.36 -4.59
N LYS A 146 -11.26 -18.47 -3.35
CA LYS A 146 -11.88 -17.84 -2.18
C LYS A 146 -11.24 -16.52 -1.81
N VAL A 147 -10.08 -16.16 -2.38
CA VAL A 147 -9.38 -14.91 -2.07
C VAL A 147 -10.29 -13.71 -2.24
N GLU A 148 -10.94 -13.60 -3.39
CA GLU A 148 -11.83 -12.48 -3.71
C GLU A 148 -13.07 -12.46 -2.82
N GLU A 149 -13.69 -13.62 -2.57
CA GLU A 149 -14.87 -13.73 -1.68
C GLU A 149 -14.53 -13.28 -0.26
N GLN A 150 -13.37 -13.69 0.27
CA GLN A 150 -12.91 -13.28 1.59
C GLN A 150 -12.63 -11.77 1.65
N ALA A 151 -12.04 -11.21 0.59
CA ALA A 151 -11.79 -9.79 0.49
C ALA A 151 -13.08 -8.96 0.42
N ILE A 152 -14.09 -9.40 -0.35
CA ILE A 152 -15.42 -8.79 -0.38
C ILE A 152 -16.10 -8.88 1.00
N SER A 153 -16.00 -10.06 1.65
CA SER A 153 -16.54 -10.25 3.01
C SER A 153 -15.87 -9.32 4.03
N TYR A 154 -14.58 -9.04 3.88
CA TYR A 154 -13.88 -8.06 4.71
C TYR A 154 -14.43 -6.65 4.50
N VAL A 155 -14.62 -6.21 3.26
CA VAL A 155 -15.21 -4.89 2.92
C VAL A 155 -16.61 -4.78 3.55
N LYS A 156 -17.46 -5.80 3.38
CA LYS A 156 -18.79 -5.88 3.99
C LYS A 156 -18.72 -5.71 5.51
N ARG A 157 -17.87 -6.49 6.19
CA ARG A 157 -17.69 -6.37 7.65
C ARG A 157 -17.24 -4.98 8.07
N LEU A 158 -16.24 -4.40 7.38
CA LEU A 158 -15.70 -3.08 7.70
C LEU A 158 -16.78 -2.01 7.64
N ILE A 159 -17.57 -1.97 6.56
CA ILE A 159 -18.64 -0.98 6.37
C ILE A 159 -19.75 -1.22 7.42
N ARG A 160 -20.19 -2.45 7.62
CA ARG A 160 -21.24 -2.76 8.60
C ARG A 160 -20.83 -2.44 10.04
N GLN A 161 -19.57 -2.68 10.40
CA GLN A 161 -19.07 -2.29 11.72
C GLN A 161 -19.05 -0.77 11.91
N ARG A 162 -18.69 -0.01 10.87
CA ARG A 162 -18.77 1.45 10.91
C ARG A 162 -20.21 1.93 11.05
N ILE A 163 -21.14 1.39 10.28
CA ILE A 163 -22.56 1.70 10.40
C ILE A 163 -23.04 1.44 11.85
N LYS A 164 -22.76 0.28 12.42
CA LYS A 164 -23.10 -0.06 13.81
C LYS A 164 -22.55 0.96 14.81
N HIS A 165 -21.29 1.33 14.64
CA HIS A 165 -20.63 2.27 15.54
C HIS A 165 -21.27 3.66 15.52
N TYR A 166 -21.57 4.19 14.33
CA TYR A 166 -22.10 5.55 14.19
C TYR A 166 -23.63 5.64 14.40
N PHE A 167 -24.37 4.58 14.19
CA PHE A 167 -25.82 4.57 14.31
C PHE A 167 -26.34 3.80 15.55
N ASN A 168 -25.48 3.62 16.57
CA ASN A 168 -25.81 2.98 17.85
C ASN A 168 -26.60 1.68 17.73
N GLU A 169 -26.03 0.69 17.02
CA GLU A 169 -26.59 -0.64 16.82
C GLU A 169 -27.99 -0.70 16.15
N SER A 170 -28.45 0.38 15.55
CA SER A 170 -29.66 0.38 14.72
C SER A 170 -29.61 -0.76 13.70
N ASN A 171 -30.76 -1.16 13.17
CA ASN A 171 -30.83 -2.21 12.16
C ASN A 171 -29.95 -1.85 10.93
N VAL A 172 -28.81 -2.51 10.85
CA VAL A 172 -27.79 -2.22 9.82
C VAL A 172 -28.37 -2.39 8.41
N SER A 173 -29.25 -3.35 8.21
CA SER A 173 -29.83 -3.62 6.90
C SER A 173 -30.77 -2.51 6.43
N ASP A 174 -31.49 -1.85 7.35
CA ASP A 174 -32.36 -0.72 7.02
C ASP A 174 -31.52 0.52 6.66
N ILE A 175 -30.41 0.72 7.37
CA ILE A 175 -29.48 1.80 7.05
C ILE A 175 -28.79 1.55 5.71
N GLU A 176 -28.35 0.32 5.44
CA GLU A 176 -27.80 -0.06 4.13
C GLU A 176 -28.76 0.24 2.99
N SER A 177 -30.05 -0.11 3.14
CA SER A 177 -31.09 0.14 2.12
C SER A 177 -31.44 1.64 1.99
N THR A 178 -31.16 2.45 3.00
CA THR A 178 -31.30 3.91 2.95
C THR A 178 -30.10 4.56 2.26
N LEU A 179 -28.89 4.06 2.53
CA LEU A 179 -27.67 4.61 1.97
C LEU A 179 -27.45 4.21 0.50
N PHE A 180 -27.84 3.00 0.12
CA PHE A 180 -27.65 2.47 -1.23
C PHE A 180 -28.98 2.23 -1.95
N ASP A 181 -29.04 2.51 -3.25
CA ASP A 181 -30.20 2.17 -4.07
C ASP A 181 -30.22 0.66 -4.36
N THR A 182 -30.92 -0.08 -3.51
CA THR A 182 -30.98 -1.55 -3.59
C THR A 182 -32.02 -2.09 -4.58
N LYS A 183 -32.74 -1.22 -5.32
CA LYS A 183 -33.72 -1.66 -6.32
C LYS A 183 -33.08 -2.24 -7.57
N PRO A 184 -32.09 -1.54 -8.21
CA PRO A 184 -31.46 -2.05 -9.42
C PRO A 184 -30.31 -3.02 -9.14
N MET A 185 -29.73 -3.02 -7.91
CA MET A 185 -28.52 -3.74 -7.59
C MET A 185 -28.53 -4.18 -6.13
N SER A 186 -28.18 -5.44 -5.85
CA SER A 186 -28.16 -5.95 -4.48
C SER A 186 -27.07 -5.27 -3.62
N ILE A 187 -27.27 -5.24 -2.30
CA ILE A 187 -26.26 -4.67 -1.38
C ILE A 187 -24.93 -5.46 -1.46
N ASP A 188 -24.97 -6.74 -1.70
CA ASP A 188 -23.76 -7.56 -1.86
C ASP A 188 -23.01 -7.21 -3.16
N ASP A 189 -23.69 -6.84 -4.22
CA ASP A 189 -23.06 -6.34 -5.43
C ASP A 189 -22.43 -4.94 -5.21
N TYR A 190 -23.02 -4.09 -4.35
CA TYR A 190 -22.37 -2.84 -3.93
C TYR A 190 -21.06 -3.11 -3.17
N TYR A 191 -21.01 -4.06 -2.25
CA TYR A 191 -19.79 -4.44 -1.57
C TYR A 191 -18.74 -4.98 -2.52
N LYS A 192 -19.17 -5.78 -3.50
CA LYS A 192 -18.29 -6.28 -4.56
C LYS A 192 -17.73 -5.13 -5.41
N LEU A 193 -18.56 -4.17 -5.79
CA LEU A 193 -18.12 -2.99 -6.53
C LEU A 193 -17.13 -2.14 -5.72
N ILE A 194 -17.42 -1.89 -4.44
CA ILE A 194 -16.52 -1.16 -3.53
C ILE A 194 -15.18 -1.91 -3.39
N PHE A 195 -15.21 -3.24 -3.32
CA PHE A 195 -13.98 -4.03 -3.35
C PHE A 195 -13.17 -3.80 -4.64
N TYR A 196 -13.81 -3.82 -5.80
CA TYR A 196 -13.10 -3.58 -7.07
C TYR A 196 -12.50 -2.17 -7.15
N ILE A 197 -13.20 -1.16 -6.62
CA ILE A 197 -12.71 0.22 -6.59
C ILE A 197 -11.53 0.37 -5.63
N ALA A 198 -11.63 -0.17 -4.42
CA ALA A 198 -10.74 0.15 -3.31
C ALA A 198 -9.74 -0.97 -2.95
N SER A 199 -9.82 -2.15 -3.59
CA SER A 199 -8.93 -3.30 -3.35
C SER A 199 -8.80 -3.68 -1.87
N SER A 200 -9.90 -3.58 -1.11
CA SER A 200 -9.95 -3.82 0.35
C SER A 200 -9.12 -2.86 1.21
N ILE A 201 -8.61 -1.76 0.66
CA ILE A 201 -7.81 -0.78 1.40
C ILE A 201 -8.74 0.18 2.14
N PRO A 202 -8.73 0.22 3.50
CA PRO A 202 -9.69 1.00 4.28
C PRO A 202 -9.69 2.50 3.95
N ARG A 203 -8.51 3.09 3.67
CA ARG A 203 -8.36 4.49 3.27
C ARG A 203 -9.08 4.76 1.94
N ASN A 204 -8.91 3.88 0.96
CA ASN A 204 -9.54 4.02 -0.35
C ASN A 204 -11.05 3.82 -0.28
N ILE A 205 -11.52 2.85 0.54
CA ILE A 205 -12.97 2.67 0.82
C ILE A 205 -13.55 3.97 1.40
N GLY A 206 -12.88 4.55 2.41
CA GLY A 206 -13.32 5.82 3.01
C GLY A 206 -13.38 6.96 2.02
N LYS A 207 -12.37 7.09 1.16
CA LYS A 207 -12.28 8.15 0.15
C LYS A 207 -13.40 8.04 -0.90
N VAL A 208 -13.60 6.88 -1.51
CA VAL A 208 -14.65 6.71 -2.52
C VAL A 208 -16.05 6.92 -1.93
N LEU A 209 -16.29 6.45 -0.70
CA LEU A 209 -17.55 6.69 -0.02
C LEU A 209 -17.76 8.18 0.35
N PHE A 210 -16.70 8.90 0.66
CA PHE A 210 -16.75 10.35 0.88
C PHE A 210 -17.16 11.10 -0.40
N TYR A 211 -16.58 10.76 -1.56
CA TYR A 211 -17.01 11.36 -2.83
C TYR A 211 -18.43 10.96 -3.20
N ALA A 212 -18.82 9.72 -2.94
CA ALA A 212 -20.19 9.24 -3.20
C ALA A 212 -21.22 9.93 -2.30
N GLU A 213 -20.90 10.17 -1.02
CA GLU A 213 -21.72 10.92 -0.08
C GLU A 213 -22.02 12.31 -0.62
N ARG A 214 -20.99 13.05 -1.05
CA ARG A 214 -21.14 14.41 -1.61
C ARG A 214 -22.00 14.47 -2.87
N LYS A 215 -21.95 13.42 -3.70
CA LYS A 215 -22.70 13.35 -4.97
C LYS A 215 -24.17 12.90 -4.79
N SER A 216 -24.49 12.25 -3.67
CA SER A 216 -25.81 11.63 -3.49
C SER A 216 -26.43 11.91 -2.12
N ILE A 217 -25.87 11.41 -1.03
CA ILE A 217 -26.48 11.50 0.31
C ILE A 217 -26.69 12.96 0.75
N SER A 218 -25.70 13.82 0.54
CA SER A 218 -25.82 15.27 0.79
C SER A 218 -26.96 15.94 -0.01
N GLN A 219 -27.43 15.29 -1.08
CA GLN A 219 -28.55 15.74 -1.91
C GLN A 219 -29.86 15.01 -1.59
N GLY A 220 -29.91 14.21 -0.51
CA GLY A 220 -31.05 13.41 -0.12
C GLY A 220 -31.34 12.21 -1.04
N LYS A 221 -30.34 11.72 -1.78
CA LYS A 221 -30.46 10.59 -2.70
C LYS A 221 -29.58 9.43 -2.24
N PRO A 222 -29.98 8.16 -2.47
CA PRO A 222 -29.13 7.01 -2.17
C PRO A 222 -27.96 6.91 -3.15
N ILE A 223 -26.89 6.23 -2.72
CA ILE A 223 -25.74 5.91 -3.55
C ILE A 223 -26.15 4.87 -4.60
N THR A 224 -25.95 5.21 -5.87
CA THR A 224 -26.18 4.30 -7.00
C THR A 224 -24.85 3.71 -7.50
N LYS A 225 -24.92 2.69 -8.37
CA LYS A 225 -23.75 2.16 -9.08
C LYS A 225 -23.00 3.27 -9.81
N THR A 226 -23.72 4.12 -10.55
CA THR A 226 -23.14 5.22 -11.33
C THR A 226 -22.41 6.21 -10.42
N VAL A 227 -23.02 6.59 -9.29
CA VAL A 227 -22.38 7.47 -8.31
C VAL A 227 -21.05 6.87 -7.79
N LEU A 228 -20.98 5.57 -7.50
CA LEU A 228 -19.73 4.94 -7.08
C LEU A 228 -18.68 4.93 -8.19
N GLN A 229 -19.09 4.72 -9.44
CA GLN A 229 -18.20 4.76 -10.60
C GLN A 229 -17.62 6.16 -10.80
N GLU A 230 -18.45 7.19 -10.82
CA GLU A 230 -18.02 8.60 -10.88
C GLU A 230 -17.17 9.02 -9.70
N SER A 231 -17.47 8.51 -8.49
CA SER A 231 -16.68 8.78 -7.29
C SER A 231 -15.32 8.12 -7.34
N SER A 232 -15.21 6.95 -7.98
CA SER A 232 -13.91 6.29 -8.17
C SER A 232 -13.04 7.04 -9.18
N GLU A 233 -13.63 7.61 -10.23
CA GLU A 233 -12.94 8.46 -11.20
C GLU A 233 -12.46 9.75 -10.53
N GLU A 234 -13.32 10.42 -9.75
CA GLU A 234 -12.95 11.62 -9.00
C GLU A 234 -11.84 11.34 -7.97
N GLN A 235 -11.90 10.20 -7.25
CA GLN A 235 -10.82 9.77 -6.36
C GLN A 235 -9.51 9.58 -7.13
N TYR A 236 -9.55 8.94 -8.29
CA TYR A 236 -8.36 8.77 -9.11
C TYR A 236 -7.77 10.13 -9.53
N GLU A 237 -8.60 11.04 -10.00
CA GLU A 237 -8.15 12.35 -10.49
C GLU A 237 -7.60 13.26 -9.37
N ASN A 238 -8.21 13.25 -8.19
CA ASN A 238 -7.86 14.17 -7.12
C ASN A 238 -6.81 13.61 -6.15
N ASP A 239 -6.80 12.30 -5.92
CA ASP A 239 -5.95 11.70 -4.88
C ASP A 239 -4.81 10.84 -5.46
N ILE A 240 -4.96 10.20 -6.62
CA ILE A 240 -4.00 9.23 -7.15
C ILE A 240 -3.19 9.81 -8.32
N SER A 241 -3.85 10.28 -9.38
CA SER A 241 -3.18 10.85 -10.55
C SER A 241 -2.18 11.96 -10.21
N PRO A 242 -2.47 12.88 -9.26
CA PRO A 242 -1.54 13.94 -8.86
C PRO A 242 -0.19 13.42 -8.35
N ILE A 243 -0.13 12.21 -7.79
CA ILE A 243 1.12 11.61 -7.29
C ILE A 243 2.17 11.51 -8.40
N LEU A 244 1.77 11.28 -9.66
CA LEU A 244 2.70 11.24 -10.81
C LEU A 244 2.74 12.54 -11.60
N THR A 245 1.76 13.44 -11.45
CA THR A 245 1.62 14.62 -12.31
C THR A 245 1.96 15.93 -11.62
N LYS A 246 1.99 15.97 -10.26
CA LYS A 246 2.22 17.20 -9.49
C LYS A 246 3.30 16.98 -8.43
N ASP A 247 4.26 17.88 -8.36
CA ASP A 247 5.41 17.74 -7.46
C ASP A 247 5.05 17.97 -5.98
N GLU A 248 3.99 18.73 -5.70
CA GLU A 248 3.50 18.95 -4.33
C GLU A 248 2.90 17.70 -3.67
N PHE A 249 2.54 16.67 -4.46
CA PHE A 249 2.02 15.42 -3.91
C PHE A 249 3.15 14.48 -3.53
N PHE A 250 3.07 13.94 -2.30
CA PHE A 250 4.04 12.97 -1.83
C PHE A 250 3.91 11.66 -2.59
N GLN A 251 5.03 11.14 -3.07
CA GLN A 251 5.12 9.87 -3.77
C GLN A 251 5.88 8.86 -2.89
N TYR A 252 5.22 7.78 -2.51
CA TYR A 252 5.89 6.63 -1.94
C TYR A 252 6.66 5.90 -3.04
N LYS A 253 7.99 5.98 -2.97
CA LYS A 253 8.88 5.37 -3.95
C LYS A 253 9.55 4.13 -3.34
N SER A 254 9.59 3.01 -4.07
CA SER A 254 10.37 1.85 -3.67
C SER A 254 11.84 2.21 -3.49
N TYR A 255 12.50 1.69 -2.46
CA TYR A 255 13.92 1.98 -2.20
C TYR A 255 14.85 1.49 -3.31
N GLY A 256 14.49 0.42 -4.00
CA GLY A 256 15.27 -0.11 -5.12
C GLY A 256 15.02 0.57 -6.46
N GLU A 257 14.08 1.53 -6.54
CA GLU A 257 13.67 2.16 -7.79
C GLU A 257 14.24 3.57 -7.95
N ASN A 258 14.84 3.85 -9.12
CA ASN A 258 15.48 5.12 -9.41
C ASN A 258 14.77 5.96 -10.49
N PHE A 259 13.57 5.58 -10.91
CA PHE A 259 12.84 6.31 -11.95
C PHE A 259 12.27 7.64 -11.46
N LYS A 260 12.24 8.63 -12.37
CA LYS A 260 11.60 9.93 -12.16
C LYS A 260 10.07 9.78 -12.31
N ARG A 261 9.31 10.71 -11.73
CA ARG A 261 7.84 10.77 -11.89
C ARG A 261 7.40 10.75 -13.35
N SER A 262 8.08 11.55 -14.20
CA SER A 262 7.78 11.62 -15.64
C SER A 262 8.01 10.29 -16.36
N GLN A 263 9.01 9.51 -15.94
CA GLN A 263 9.27 8.18 -16.48
C GLN A 263 8.17 7.20 -16.05
N LEU A 264 7.78 7.20 -14.76
CA LEU A 264 6.67 6.37 -14.26
C LEU A 264 5.32 6.74 -14.90
N LEU A 265 5.09 8.04 -15.13
CA LEU A 265 3.91 8.49 -15.87
C LEU A 265 3.93 7.98 -17.32
N SER A 266 5.11 8.01 -17.99
CA SER A 266 5.27 7.44 -19.32
C SER A 266 4.99 5.94 -19.35
N LEU A 267 5.48 5.18 -18.33
CA LEU A 267 5.17 3.75 -18.19
C LEU A 267 3.67 3.51 -18.03
N MET A 268 3.02 4.29 -17.14
CA MET A 268 1.58 4.15 -16.90
C MET A 268 0.77 4.42 -18.17
N ASN A 269 1.12 5.44 -18.94
CA ASN A 269 0.48 5.75 -20.22
C ASN A 269 0.62 4.59 -21.22
N LYS A 270 1.80 3.97 -21.34
CA LYS A 270 2.00 2.79 -22.18
C LYS A 270 1.17 1.58 -21.72
N ILE A 271 1.00 1.40 -20.40
CA ILE A 271 0.14 0.36 -19.84
C ILE A 271 -1.32 0.62 -20.26
N ILE A 272 -1.80 1.86 -20.16
CA ILE A 272 -3.15 2.26 -20.56
C ILE A 272 -3.37 2.03 -22.06
N GLU A 273 -2.45 2.47 -22.89
CA GLU A 273 -2.52 2.28 -24.36
C GLU A 273 -2.65 0.78 -24.70
N LYS A 274 -1.78 -0.05 -24.14
CA LYS A 274 -1.84 -1.49 -24.34
C LYS A 274 -3.14 -2.12 -23.83
N ALA A 275 -3.70 -1.65 -22.71
CA ALA A 275 -4.98 -2.13 -22.21
C ALA A 275 -6.14 -1.80 -23.17
N LYS A 276 -6.11 -0.61 -23.79
CA LYS A 276 -7.09 -0.20 -24.85
C LYS A 276 -6.94 -1.05 -26.11
N GLU A 277 -5.71 -1.30 -26.55
CA GLU A 277 -5.46 -2.22 -27.67
C GLU A 277 -5.92 -3.64 -27.37
N ASN A 278 -5.66 -4.14 -26.16
CA ASN A 278 -6.12 -5.47 -25.73
C ASN A 278 -7.64 -5.58 -25.81
N LYS A 279 -8.38 -4.55 -25.37
CA LYS A 279 -9.84 -4.50 -25.50
C LYS A 279 -10.30 -4.74 -26.95
N GLN A 280 -9.66 -4.09 -27.92
CA GLN A 280 -9.97 -4.26 -29.33
C GLN A 280 -9.62 -5.68 -29.81
N LYS A 281 -8.42 -6.17 -29.46
CA LYS A 281 -7.94 -7.51 -29.84
C LYS A 281 -8.82 -8.63 -29.28
N ILE A 282 -9.31 -8.49 -28.03
CA ILE A 282 -10.23 -9.45 -27.41
C ILE A 282 -11.55 -9.45 -28.15
N GLY A 283 -12.14 -8.28 -28.40
CA GLY A 283 -13.44 -8.13 -29.02
C GLY A 283 -13.52 -8.62 -30.47
N THR A 284 -12.38 -8.79 -31.13
CA THR A 284 -12.24 -9.33 -32.49
C THR A 284 -11.63 -10.73 -32.55
N SER A 285 -11.35 -11.34 -31.38
CA SER A 285 -10.66 -12.62 -31.28
C SER A 285 -11.61 -13.81 -31.52
N ASN A 286 -11.15 -14.78 -32.29
CA ASN A 286 -11.82 -16.09 -32.45
C ASN A 286 -11.37 -17.13 -31.40
N SER A 287 -10.54 -16.75 -30.42
CA SER A 287 -10.09 -17.65 -29.36
C SER A 287 -11.26 -18.08 -28.48
N ASN A 288 -11.31 -19.37 -28.12
CA ASN A 288 -12.34 -19.92 -27.23
C ASN A 288 -12.37 -19.24 -25.84
N ILE A 289 -11.27 -18.63 -25.39
CA ILE A 289 -11.19 -17.91 -24.11
C ILE A 289 -11.90 -16.55 -24.19
N PHE A 290 -11.92 -15.94 -25.37
CA PHE A 290 -12.47 -14.60 -25.59
C PHE A 290 -13.81 -14.60 -26.33
N LYS A 291 -14.31 -15.76 -26.77
CA LYS A 291 -15.51 -15.88 -27.63
C LYS A 291 -16.78 -15.20 -27.10
N ASP A 292 -16.89 -15.08 -25.76
CA ASP A 292 -18.06 -14.50 -25.11
C ASP A 292 -17.95 -12.96 -24.93
N TYR A 293 -16.88 -12.36 -25.44
CA TYR A 293 -16.60 -10.94 -25.28
C TYR A 293 -16.57 -10.22 -26.62
N THR A 294 -17.21 -9.08 -26.64
CA THR A 294 -17.16 -8.11 -27.74
C THR A 294 -16.30 -6.90 -27.32
N THR A 295 -15.96 -6.04 -28.24
CA THR A 295 -15.20 -4.82 -27.95
C THR A 295 -15.85 -3.94 -26.86
N SER A 296 -17.19 -3.99 -26.74
CA SER A 296 -17.93 -3.20 -25.76
C SER A 296 -17.85 -3.74 -24.33
N ASN A 297 -17.58 -5.03 -24.15
CA ASN A 297 -17.60 -5.70 -22.85
C ASN A 297 -16.34 -6.50 -22.51
N ALA A 298 -15.28 -6.38 -23.32
CA ALA A 298 -14.03 -7.11 -23.11
C ALA A 298 -13.22 -6.58 -21.93
N PRO A 299 -13.08 -7.31 -20.79
CA PRO A 299 -12.26 -6.90 -19.67
C PRO A 299 -10.79 -6.82 -20.08
N SER A 300 -10.20 -5.64 -20.07
CA SER A 300 -8.81 -5.45 -20.51
C SER A 300 -7.91 -4.79 -19.45
N HIS A 301 -8.39 -4.67 -18.23
CA HIS A 301 -7.68 -4.06 -17.11
C HIS A 301 -6.60 -4.95 -16.48
N TYR A 302 -6.40 -6.18 -16.95
CA TYR A 302 -5.39 -7.10 -16.44
C TYR A 302 -4.05 -6.89 -17.10
N LEU A 303 -2.99 -7.11 -16.33
CA LEU A 303 -1.63 -7.28 -16.81
C LEU A 303 -0.90 -8.31 -15.97
N PHE A 304 0.01 -9.06 -16.56
CA PHE A 304 0.92 -9.89 -15.80
C PHE A 304 2.36 -9.67 -16.26
N ILE A 305 3.27 -9.87 -15.30
CA ILE A 305 4.70 -9.77 -15.49
C ILE A 305 5.40 -10.95 -14.82
N LYS A 306 6.64 -11.21 -15.21
CA LYS A 306 7.55 -12.08 -14.46
C LYS A 306 8.01 -11.37 -13.19
N ARG A 307 8.31 -12.13 -12.14
CA ARG A 307 8.80 -11.61 -10.87
C ARG A 307 10.07 -10.74 -11.00
N GLU A 308 10.94 -11.04 -11.95
CA GLU A 308 12.14 -10.24 -12.23
C GLU A 308 11.85 -8.77 -12.60
N ASN A 309 10.65 -8.51 -13.14
CA ASN A 309 10.20 -7.17 -13.54
C ASN A 309 9.36 -6.48 -12.45
N GLU A 310 9.17 -7.09 -11.27
CA GLU A 310 8.32 -6.58 -10.18
C GLU A 310 8.76 -5.19 -9.71
N LEU A 311 10.07 -4.97 -9.55
CA LEU A 311 10.62 -3.73 -9.05
C LEU A 311 10.19 -2.52 -9.90
N PHE A 312 10.06 -2.69 -11.21
CA PHE A 312 9.67 -1.61 -12.13
C PHE A 312 8.22 -1.14 -11.95
N LEU A 313 7.38 -1.96 -11.32
CA LEU A 313 5.98 -1.66 -11.03
C LEU A 313 5.73 -1.32 -9.55
N SER A 314 6.71 -1.51 -8.67
CA SER A 314 6.54 -1.38 -7.22
C SER A 314 6.02 0.00 -6.81
N THR A 315 6.55 1.09 -7.37
CA THR A 315 6.06 2.44 -7.06
C THR A 315 4.65 2.68 -7.57
N LEU A 316 4.26 2.10 -8.72
CA LEU A 316 2.88 2.17 -9.21
C LEU A 316 1.93 1.37 -8.31
N GLU A 317 2.37 0.21 -7.79
CA GLU A 317 1.59 -0.61 -6.84
C GLU A 317 1.41 0.11 -5.50
N ILE A 318 2.48 0.61 -4.89
CA ILE A 318 2.44 1.31 -3.59
C ILE A 318 1.49 2.53 -3.64
N ASN A 319 1.45 3.24 -4.77
CA ASN A 319 0.61 4.43 -4.96
C ASN A 319 -0.74 4.13 -5.63
N PHE A 320 -1.17 2.87 -5.69
CA PHE A 320 -2.49 2.40 -6.13
C PHE A 320 -2.86 2.66 -7.59
N PHE A 321 -1.88 2.86 -8.48
CA PHE A 321 -2.11 2.88 -9.92
C PHE A 321 -2.46 1.50 -10.46
N ILE A 322 -1.86 0.48 -9.86
CA ILE A 322 -2.14 -0.92 -10.10
C ILE A 322 -2.27 -1.66 -8.76
N THR A 323 -2.92 -2.81 -8.77
CA THR A 323 -3.08 -3.66 -7.58
C THR A 323 -2.78 -5.11 -7.91
N ARG A 324 -1.97 -5.77 -7.11
CA ARG A 324 -1.69 -7.20 -7.20
C ARG A 324 -2.93 -8.02 -6.85
N ILE A 325 -3.28 -8.97 -7.70
CA ILE A 325 -4.45 -9.84 -7.51
C ILE A 325 -4.10 -11.31 -7.38
N SER A 326 -2.97 -11.74 -7.92
CA SER A 326 -2.50 -13.12 -7.74
C SER A 326 -1.04 -13.26 -8.12
N GLU A 327 -0.40 -14.30 -7.56
CA GLU A 327 0.89 -14.82 -7.96
C GLU A 327 0.68 -16.26 -8.47
N GLN A 328 1.28 -16.60 -9.57
CA GLN A 328 1.15 -17.93 -10.18
C GLN A 328 2.52 -18.43 -10.61
N LYS A 329 2.70 -19.73 -10.51
CA LYS A 329 3.85 -20.36 -11.16
C LYS A 329 3.54 -20.51 -12.64
N ASP A 330 4.37 -19.92 -13.49
CA ASP A 330 4.29 -20.18 -14.90
C ASP A 330 4.62 -21.68 -15.11
N LYS A 331 3.63 -22.44 -15.54
CA LYS A 331 3.84 -23.80 -16.02
C LYS A 331 4.46 -23.69 -17.40
N GLY A 332 5.73 -23.25 -17.47
CA GLY A 332 6.47 -23.12 -18.71
C GLY A 332 6.28 -24.32 -19.61
N ASP A 333 6.39 -24.10 -20.88
CA ASP A 333 6.16 -25.10 -21.95
C ASP A 333 6.90 -26.41 -21.64
N TYR A 334 6.22 -27.35 -20.99
CA TYR A 334 6.76 -28.68 -20.61
C TYR A 334 7.34 -29.46 -21.78
N LYS A 335 7.10 -29.03 -23.03
CA LYS A 335 7.59 -29.64 -24.22
C LYS A 335 9.10 -29.44 -24.47
N ASN A 336 9.72 -28.44 -23.83
CA ASN A 336 11.10 -28.07 -24.13
C ASN A 336 12.11 -28.30 -23.00
N ASN A 337 11.80 -29.08 -21.95
CA ASN A 337 12.69 -29.41 -20.83
C ASN A 337 13.39 -28.21 -20.15
N LYS A 338 12.88 -27.02 -20.30
CA LYS A 338 13.36 -25.84 -19.55
C LYS A 338 12.58 -25.73 -18.25
N PHE A 339 13.14 -26.30 -17.19
CA PHE A 339 12.70 -26.10 -15.78
C PHE A 339 13.01 -24.70 -15.32
N ILE A 340 12.45 -23.68 -15.92
CA ILE A 340 12.45 -22.33 -15.37
C ILE A 340 11.04 -22.10 -14.89
N SER A 341 10.82 -22.30 -13.59
CA SER A 341 9.62 -21.86 -12.89
C SER A 341 9.65 -20.34 -12.84
N ASN A 342 9.15 -19.69 -13.87
CA ASN A 342 8.96 -18.25 -13.88
C ASN A 342 7.71 -17.96 -13.06
N ASP A 343 7.88 -17.46 -11.85
CA ASP A 343 6.77 -16.92 -11.08
C ASP A 343 6.26 -15.68 -11.81
N ILE A 344 4.97 -15.64 -12.10
CA ILE A 344 4.30 -14.48 -12.67
C ILE A 344 3.43 -13.80 -11.62
N ILE A 345 3.37 -12.49 -11.70
CA ILE A 345 2.52 -11.65 -10.86
C ILE A 345 1.45 -11.03 -11.74
N VAL A 346 0.19 -11.18 -11.34
CA VAL A 346 -0.95 -10.61 -12.06
C VAL A 346 -1.45 -9.38 -11.30
N TYR A 347 -1.57 -8.29 -12.03
CA TYR A 347 -2.10 -7.03 -11.54
C TYR A 347 -3.40 -6.65 -12.23
N THR A 348 -4.12 -5.74 -11.63
CA THR A 348 -5.22 -5.00 -12.21
C THR A 348 -4.92 -3.50 -12.20
N ILE A 349 -5.32 -2.79 -13.24
CA ILE A 349 -5.26 -1.32 -13.31
C ILE A 349 -6.30 -0.74 -12.33
N ASN A 350 -6.01 0.41 -11.74
CA ASN A 350 -6.92 1.11 -10.85
C ASN A 350 -8.32 1.29 -11.48
N TYR A 351 -9.36 1.03 -10.69
CA TYR A 351 -10.75 1.06 -11.18
C TYR A 351 -11.16 2.45 -11.71
N GLY A 352 -10.87 3.52 -10.95
CA GLY A 352 -11.20 4.90 -11.36
C GLY A 352 -10.49 5.31 -12.65
N LEU A 353 -9.22 4.90 -12.80
CA LEU A 353 -8.49 5.08 -14.05
C LEU A 353 -9.14 4.31 -15.20
N CYS A 354 -9.59 3.08 -14.96
CA CYS A 354 -10.30 2.29 -15.98
C CYS A 354 -11.59 2.97 -16.44
N GLN A 355 -12.37 3.57 -15.51
CA GLN A 355 -13.56 4.34 -15.86
C GLN A 355 -13.22 5.54 -16.74
N LYS A 356 -12.24 6.35 -16.32
CA LYS A 356 -11.75 7.52 -17.07
C LYS A 356 -11.29 7.18 -18.49
N GLU A 357 -10.57 6.09 -18.65
CA GLU A 357 -9.93 5.69 -19.89
C GLU A 357 -10.78 4.72 -20.73
N ASN A 358 -12.03 4.46 -20.32
CA ASN A 358 -12.96 3.53 -20.98
C ASN A 358 -12.36 2.11 -21.15
N ILE A 359 -11.57 1.67 -20.14
CA ILE A 359 -11.08 0.31 -20.01
C ILE A 359 -12.15 -0.49 -19.26
N ILE A 360 -12.57 -1.63 -19.80
CA ILE A 360 -13.58 -2.44 -19.14
C ILE A 360 -12.98 -3.18 -17.95
N TYR A 361 -13.59 -2.94 -16.78
CA TYR A 361 -13.23 -3.60 -15.52
C TYR A 361 -14.33 -4.59 -15.16
N ASP A 362 -14.06 -5.88 -15.33
CA ASP A 362 -14.99 -6.95 -14.98
C ASP A 362 -14.22 -8.24 -14.66
N LYS A 363 -14.88 -9.19 -14.00
CA LYS A 363 -14.32 -10.50 -13.67
C LYS A 363 -14.68 -11.51 -14.75
N PRO A 364 -13.70 -12.02 -15.50
CA PRO A 364 -13.97 -13.06 -16.48
C PRO A 364 -14.31 -14.40 -15.81
N ASN A 365 -15.23 -15.14 -16.41
CA ASN A 365 -15.65 -16.47 -15.93
C ASN A 365 -14.50 -17.49 -15.98
N ASN A 366 -13.57 -17.34 -16.92
CA ASN A 366 -12.44 -18.23 -17.08
C ASN A 366 -11.17 -17.64 -16.46
N ARG A 367 -10.58 -18.31 -15.48
CA ARG A 367 -9.33 -17.87 -14.82
C ARG A 367 -8.14 -17.73 -15.77
N LYS A 368 -8.07 -18.59 -16.81
CA LYS A 368 -7.01 -18.51 -17.81
C LYS A 368 -7.03 -17.20 -18.58
N TYR A 369 -8.18 -16.51 -18.61
CA TYR A 369 -8.32 -15.21 -19.25
C TYR A 369 -7.24 -14.22 -18.79
N ARG A 370 -6.98 -14.14 -17.49
CA ARG A 370 -6.06 -13.15 -16.89
C ARG A 370 -4.59 -13.38 -17.23
N ILE A 371 -4.24 -14.59 -17.63
CA ILE A 371 -2.88 -15.01 -17.93
C ILE A 371 -2.70 -15.35 -19.41
N GLU A 372 -3.67 -14.99 -20.25
CA GLU A 372 -3.50 -15.11 -21.70
C GLU A 372 -2.38 -14.20 -22.19
N ARG A 373 -1.67 -14.66 -23.22
CA ARG A 373 -0.49 -13.99 -23.78
C ARG A 373 -0.74 -12.53 -24.13
N LEU A 374 -1.98 -12.15 -24.38
CA LEU A 374 -2.40 -10.78 -24.64
C LEU A 374 -2.11 -9.85 -23.45
N PHE A 375 -2.18 -10.37 -22.22
CA PHE A 375 -1.93 -9.63 -20.98
C PHE A 375 -0.48 -9.75 -20.48
N ASP A 376 0.43 -10.28 -21.28
CA ASP A 376 1.87 -10.25 -21.03
C ASP A 376 2.44 -8.86 -21.31
N TYR A 377 2.92 -8.19 -20.26
CA TYR A 377 3.52 -6.86 -20.34
C TYR A 377 5.05 -6.85 -20.19
N ASN A 378 5.70 -8.02 -20.08
CA ASN A 378 7.14 -8.08 -19.88
C ASN A 378 7.91 -7.32 -20.97
N LYS A 379 7.62 -7.60 -22.22
CA LYS A 379 8.28 -6.93 -23.36
C LYS A 379 8.09 -5.40 -23.34
N LEU A 380 6.89 -4.93 -23.01
CA LEU A 380 6.61 -3.48 -22.89
C LEU A 380 7.48 -2.85 -21.81
N ILE A 381 7.59 -3.50 -20.64
CA ILE A 381 8.38 -2.99 -19.53
C ILE A 381 9.86 -3.00 -19.86
N GLU A 382 10.38 -4.10 -20.42
CA GLU A 382 11.78 -4.24 -20.84
C GLU A 382 12.17 -3.16 -21.89
N GLU A 383 11.34 -2.94 -22.90
CA GLU A 383 11.53 -1.89 -23.89
C GLU A 383 11.48 -0.48 -23.29
N TRP A 384 10.57 -0.28 -22.32
CA TRP A 384 10.48 1.00 -21.62
C TRP A 384 11.71 1.25 -20.74
N VAL A 385 12.20 0.25 -19.98
CA VAL A 385 13.43 0.35 -19.18
C VAL A 385 14.62 0.71 -20.05
N ASN A 386 14.82 0.01 -21.16
CA ASN A 386 15.93 0.27 -22.09
C ASN A 386 15.89 1.67 -22.70
N ASN A 387 14.71 2.27 -22.85
CA ASN A 387 14.55 3.63 -23.38
C ASN A 387 14.58 4.71 -22.29
N SER A 388 14.55 4.33 -21.02
CA SER A 388 14.47 5.23 -19.87
C SER A 388 15.79 5.31 -19.09
N ALA A 389 16.70 4.35 -19.31
CA ALA A 389 18.05 4.33 -18.79
C ALA A 389 18.94 5.28 -19.58
#